data_9e1dc1a947119c645e096a2100ab851f
#
_entry.id   9e1dc1a947119c645e096a2100ab851f
#
_cell.length_a   1.000
_cell.length_b   1.000
_cell.length_c   1.000
_cell.angle_alpha   90.00
_cell.angle_beta   90.00
_cell.angle_gamma   90.00
#
_symmetry.space_group_name_H-M   'P 1'
#
loop_
_entity.id
_entity.type
_entity.pdbx_description
1 polymer ?
#
loop_
_entity_poly.entity_id
_entity_poly.type
_entity_poly.pdbx_seq_one_letter_code
_entity_poly.pdbx_strand_id
1 'polypeptide(L)'
;MNNKNIIYVFISGRKEKLRLPSDEYAKEFFYGYQYFDKTDHNVDIIEFNEQKSSFDFIYFILNKLSDLPLYGQYLINKENYQKLKKTDEIIFTNQKTAFSMLPMLIFIKLTKNIQSHVFIMGLFGKTMKYRIKHFFREIFIKILIRSSKNLIFLGLGEYQFAVKKYPKHKNKFVFLPFSIDTKFWSSSELKVENNNIAFIGNDGMRDYEFLEELIVSLPEYNFSVVSNKFNSTANT
;
A
#
# COMPACT_ATOMS: atom_id res chain seq x y z
N MET A 1 -19.77 14.96 -18.32
CA MET A 1 -19.27 13.67 -17.72
C MET A 1 -20.19 13.31 -16.58
N ASN A 2 -20.50 12.01 -16.37
CA ASN A 2 -21.36 11.63 -15.23
C ASN A 2 -20.58 11.78 -13.93
N ASN A 3 -21.14 12.53 -13.00
CA ASN A 3 -20.61 12.67 -11.64
C ASN A 3 -20.57 11.28 -10.96
N LYS A 4 -19.38 10.85 -10.49
CA LYS A 4 -19.18 9.57 -9.84
C LYS A 4 -18.85 9.75 -8.37
N ASN A 5 -19.35 8.82 -7.54
CA ASN A 5 -18.95 8.70 -6.15
C ASN A 5 -17.73 7.76 -6.06
N ILE A 6 -16.60 8.30 -5.67
CA ILE A 6 -15.32 7.59 -5.57
C ILE A 6 -14.89 7.53 -4.11
N ILE A 7 -14.45 6.38 -3.64
CA ILE A 7 -13.87 6.22 -2.31
C ILE A 7 -12.42 5.76 -2.42
N TYR A 8 -11.52 6.50 -1.76
CA TYR A 8 -10.17 6.05 -1.47
C TYR A 8 -10.12 5.33 -0.13
N VAL A 9 -9.45 4.18 -0.10
CA VAL A 9 -9.24 3.42 1.14
C VAL A 9 -7.76 3.48 1.49
N PHE A 10 -7.44 4.21 2.56
CA PHE A 10 -6.09 4.42 3.06
C PHE A 10 -5.81 3.60 4.33
N ILE A 11 -4.53 3.42 4.64
CA ILE A 11 -4.07 3.11 5.99
C ILE A 11 -4.20 4.36 6.88
N SER A 12 -4.06 4.21 8.22
CA SER A 12 -4.16 5.31 9.19
C SER A 12 -3.23 6.51 8.89
N GLY A 13 -3.64 7.71 9.32
CA GLY A 13 -2.85 8.94 9.29
C GLY A 13 -2.89 9.74 7.98
N ARG A 14 -3.66 9.32 6.96
CA ARG A 14 -3.74 10.08 5.70
C ARG A 14 -4.74 11.24 5.75
N LYS A 15 -5.86 11.07 6.43
CA LYS A 15 -6.84 12.16 6.63
C LYS A 15 -6.25 13.35 7.40
N GLU A 16 -5.43 13.05 8.38
CA GLU A 16 -4.74 14.08 9.16
C GLU A 16 -3.78 14.88 8.28
N LYS A 17 -2.95 14.20 7.48
CA LYS A 17 -2.02 14.84 6.54
C LYS A 17 -2.73 15.73 5.51
N LEU A 18 -3.91 15.34 5.03
CA LEU A 18 -4.68 16.16 4.09
C LEU A 18 -5.23 17.48 4.68
N ARG A 19 -5.14 17.67 6.00
CA ARG A 19 -5.48 18.94 6.66
C ARG A 19 -4.31 19.92 6.71
N LEU A 20 -3.09 19.42 6.49
CA LEU A 20 -1.89 20.24 6.42
C LEU A 20 -1.83 21.02 5.09
N PRO A 21 -1.10 22.14 5.03
CA PRO A 21 -0.77 22.81 3.78
C PRO A 21 -0.16 21.83 2.76
N SER A 22 -0.45 22.05 1.49
CA SER A 22 -0.08 21.08 0.43
C SER A 22 1.43 20.97 0.14
N ASP A 23 2.22 21.84 0.71
CA ASP A 23 3.69 21.87 0.69
C ASP A 23 4.34 21.17 1.89
N GLU A 24 3.54 20.79 2.90
CA GLU A 24 4.03 20.09 4.08
C GLU A 24 4.02 18.55 3.93
N TYR A 25 3.55 18.01 2.81
CA TYR A 25 3.54 16.56 2.59
C TYR A 25 3.75 16.17 1.13
N ALA A 26 4.44 15.04 0.92
CA ALA A 26 4.65 14.46 -0.40
C ALA A 26 3.35 13.88 -0.97
N LYS A 27 2.98 14.28 -2.19
CA LYS A 27 1.67 13.97 -2.80
C LYS A 27 1.58 12.55 -3.36
N GLU A 28 2.70 11.92 -3.68
CA GLU A 28 2.71 10.54 -4.20
C GLU A 28 2.02 9.53 -3.29
N PHE A 29 2.04 9.75 -1.97
CA PHE A 29 1.40 8.86 -1.00
C PHE A 29 -0.14 8.93 -0.96
N PHE A 30 -0.71 9.80 -1.77
CA PHE A 30 -2.17 9.94 -1.91
C PHE A 30 -2.70 9.37 -3.23
N TYR A 31 -1.82 8.80 -4.08
CA TYR A 31 -2.21 8.07 -5.29
C TYR A 31 -3.17 8.84 -6.20
N GLY A 32 -2.92 10.13 -6.36
CA GLY A 32 -3.71 11.02 -7.21
C GLY A 32 -4.98 11.60 -6.58
N TYR A 33 -5.29 11.30 -5.30
CA TYR A 33 -6.49 11.80 -4.63
C TYR A 33 -6.69 13.32 -4.75
N GLN A 34 -5.61 14.12 -4.60
CA GLN A 34 -5.65 15.57 -4.62
C GLN A 34 -5.84 16.17 -6.02
N TYR A 35 -5.67 15.36 -7.07
CA TYR A 35 -5.83 15.79 -8.46
C TYR A 35 -7.23 15.52 -9.00
N PHE A 36 -8.10 14.88 -8.24
CA PHE A 36 -9.48 14.72 -8.66
C PHE A 36 -10.19 16.08 -8.67
N ASP A 37 -10.85 16.36 -9.79
CA ASP A 37 -11.76 17.50 -9.86
C ASP A 37 -13.01 17.21 -9.04
N LYS A 38 -13.12 17.87 -7.89
CA LYS A 38 -14.25 17.71 -6.97
C LYS A 38 -15.56 18.29 -7.53
N THR A 39 -15.51 19.04 -8.62
CA THR A 39 -16.70 19.52 -9.31
C THR A 39 -17.34 18.44 -10.16
N ASP A 40 -16.51 17.54 -10.74
CA ASP A 40 -16.95 16.45 -11.60
C ASP A 40 -17.14 15.12 -10.84
N HIS A 41 -16.54 14.98 -9.64
CA HIS A 41 -16.61 13.75 -8.85
C HIS A 41 -16.78 14.03 -7.36
N ASN A 42 -17.58 13.21 -6.70
CA ASN A 42 -17.68 13.21 -5.24
C ASN A 42 -16.67 12.19 -4.69
N VAL A 43 -15.59 12.69 -4.07
CA VAL A 43 -14.49 11.86 -3.55
C VAL A 43 -14.48 11.86 -2.04
N ASP A 44 -14.59 10.68 -1.41
CA ASP A 44 -14.53 10.47 0.04
C ASP A 44 -13.40 9.50 0.41
N ILE A 45 -13.07 9.44 1.69
CA ILE A 45 -12.00 8.63 2.25
C ILE A 45 -12.53 7.69 3.32
N ILE A 46 -12.13 6.42 3.21
CA ILE A 46 -12.17 5.45 4.30
C ILE A 46 -10.73 5.21 4.78
N GLU A 47 -10.53 5.18 6.08
CA GLU A 47 -9.22 4.96 6.70
C GLU A 47 -9.32 3.93 7.82
N PHE A 48 -8.24 3.23 8.12
CA PHE A 48 -8.18 2.29 9.24
C PHE A 48 -8.56 3.00 10.54
N ASN A 49 -9.51 2.40 11.26
CA ASN A 49 -9.84 2.78 12.62
C ASN A 49 -9.28 1.70 13.56
N GLU A 50 -8.18 2.01 14.23
CA GLU A 50 -7.44 1.07 15.08
C GLU A 50 -8.11 0.83 16.44
N GLN A 51 -9.43 0.78 16.49
CA GLN A 51 -10.17 0.39 17.68
C GLN A 51 -10.19 -1.14 17.82
N LYS A 52 -10.01 -1.64 19.06
CA LYS A 52 -10.12 -3.07 19.36
C LYS A 52 -11.52 -3.58 18.97
N SER A 53 -11.55 -4.71 18.29
CA SER A 53 -12.78 -5.35 17.82
C SER A 53 -12.86 -6.80 18.32
N SER A 54 -14.09 -7.26 18.57
CA SER A 54 -14.35 -8.68 18.89
C SER A 54 -13.90 -9.66 17.79
N PHE A 55 -13.65 -9.16 16.58
CA PHE A 55 -13.21 -9.96 15.43
C PHE A 55 -11.69 -10.06 15.30
N ASP A 56 -10.89 -9.43 16.19
CA ASP A 56 -9.42 -9.45 16.14
C ASP A 56 -8.87 -10.89 16.09
N PHE A 57 -9.46 -11.81 16.85
CA PHE A 57 -9.02 -13.20 16.89
C PHE A 57 -9.22 -13.93 15.54
N ILE A 58 -10.35 -13.68 14.85
CA ILE A 58 -10.63 -14.31 13.54
C ILE A 58 -9.60 -13.81 12.51
N TYR A 59 -9.35 -12.51 12.45
CA TYR A 59 -8.37 -11.95 11.54
C TYR A 59 -6.95 -12.37 11.87
N PHE A 60 -6.62 -12.54 13.14
CA PHE A 60 -5.34 -13.11 13.56
C PHE A 60 -5.13 -14.53 12.98
N ILE A 61 -6.14 -15.40 13.07
CA ILE A 61 -6.07 -16.76 12.50
C ILE A 61 -5.93 -16.69 10.98
N LEU A 62 -6.74 -15.88 10.29
CA LEU A 62 -6.69 -15.74 8.83
C LEU A 62 -5.33 -15.21 8.35
N ASN A 63 -4.75 -14.25 9.06
CA ASN A 63 -3.40 -13.74 8.79
C ASN A 63 -2.36 -14.85 8.94
N LYS A 64 -2.44 -15.62 10.03
CA LYS A 64 -1.51 -16.73 10.29
C LYS A 64 -1.60 -17.84 9.24
N LEU A 65 -2.80 -18.12 8.74
CA LEU A 65 -3.03 -19.17 7.73
C LEU A 65 -2.63 -18.73 6.32
N SER A 66 -2.88 -17.48 5.94
CA SER A 66 -2.66 -16.99 4.57
C SER A 66 -1.36 -16.21 4.40
N ASP A 67 -0.75 -15.77 5.49
CA ASP A 67 0.36 -14.81 5.50
C ASP A 67 0.06 -13.53 4.68
N LEU A 68 -1.22 -13.13 4.70
CA LEU A 68 -1.70 -11.90 4.09
C LEU A 68 -2.09 -10.89 5.17
N PRO A 69 -1.96 -9.60 4.91
CA PRO A 69 -2.31 -8.56 5.88
C PRO A 69 -3.82 -8.29 5.90
N LEU A 70 -4.58 -9.17 6.56
CA LEU A 70 -6.03 -9.09 6.71
C LEU A 70 -6.38 -8.38 8.02
N TYR A 71 -6.91 -7.17 7.94
CA TYR A 71 -7.27 -6.32 9.10
C TYR A 71 -8.69 -5.78 8.94
N GLY A 72 -9.63 -6.65 8.57
CA GLY A 72 -11.02 -6.27 8.32
C GLY A 72 -11.71 -5.66 9.53
N GLN A 73 -11.29 -6.02 10.75
CA GLN A 73 -11.79 -5.44 11.99
C GLN A 73 -11.66 -3.91 12.04
N TYR A 74 -10.70 -3.31 11.33
CA TYR A 74 -10.47 -1.87 11.29
C TYR A 74 -11.23 -1.15 10.18
N LEU A 75 -11.81 -1.89 9.24
CA LEU A 75 -12.48 -1.34 8.06
C LEU A 75 -13.92 -1.79 7.89
N ILE A 76 -14.28 -2.99 8.41
CA ILE A 76 -15.62 -3.57 8.24
C ILE A 76 -16.51 -3.08 9.39
N ASN A 77 -17.30 -2.03 9.11
CA ASN A 77 -18.29 -1.48 10.04
C ASN A 77 -19.50 -0.95 9.27
N LYS A 78 -20.56 -0.60 10.02
CA LYS A 78 -21.83 -0.11 9.45
C LYS A 78 -21.67 1.18 8.67
N GLU A 79 -20.83 2.10 9.15
CA GLU A 79 -20.60 3.40 8.48
C GLU A 79 -19.95 3.19 7.11
N ASN A 80 -18.85 2.43 7.05
CA ASN A 80 -18.14 2.13 5.81
C ASN A 80 -19.04 1.35 4.83
N TYR A 81 -19.86 0.42 5.34
CA TYR A 81 -20.84 -0.26 4.51
C TYR A 81 -21.83 0.70 3.86
N GLN A 82 -22.37 1.67 4.61
CA GLN A 82 -23.29 2.68 4.06
C GLN A 82 -22.61 3.60 3.03
N LYS A 83 -21.36 3.98 3.25
CA LYS A 83 -20.56 4.73 2.27
C LYS A 83 -20.41 3.93 0.97
N LEU A 84 -20.01 2.65 1.07
CA LEU A 84 -19.81 1.81 -0.10
C LEU A 84 -21.09 1.56 -0.91
N LYS A 85 -22.26 1.49 -0.27
CA LYS A 85 -23.54 1.38 -0.99
C LYS A 85 -23.81 2.53 -1.97
N LYS A 86 -23.28 3.70 -1.70
CA LYS A 86 -23.43 4.90 -2.54
C LYS A 86 -22.28 5.09 -3.54
N THR A 87 -21.24 4.26 -3.47
CA THR A 87 -19.99 4.40 -4.21
C THR A 87 -20.07 3.71 -5.56
N ASP A 88 -19.49 4.32 -6.60
CA ASP A 88 -19.38 3.76 -7.95
C ASP A 88 -18.00 3.14 -8.16
N GLU A 89 -16.96 3.78 -7.64
CA GLU A 89 -15.59 3.31 -7.76
C GLU A 89 -14.87 3.33 -6.40
N ILE A 90 -14.08 2.27 -6.12
CA ILE A 90 -13.22 2.19 -4.94
C ILE A 90 -11.76 2.10 -5.37
N ILE A 91 -10.91 2.90 -4.76
CA ILE A 91 -9.46 2.88 -4.97
C ILE A 91 -8.80 2.45 -3.67
N PHE A 92 -8.29 1.23 -3.66
CA PHE A 92 -7.47 0.70 -2.57
C PHE A 92 -6.03 1.10 -2.78
N THR A 93 -5.47 1.89 -1.87
CA THR A 93 -4.12 2.45 -2.01
C THR A 93 -2.99 1.44 -1.76
N ASN A 94 -3.34 0.23 -1.31
CA ASN A 94 -2.46 -0.93 -1.26
C ASN A 94 -3.25 -2.23 -1.11
N GLN A 95 -2.59 -3.37 -1.29
CA GLN A 95 -3.23 -4.68 -1.15
C GLN A 95 -3.71 -4.98 0.28
N LYS A 96 -3.10 -4.38 1.31
CA LYS A 96 -3.52 -4.55 2.71
C LYS A 96 -4.95 -4.06 2.93
N THR A 97 -5.28 -2.86 2.42
CA THR A 97 -6.63 -2.29 2.51
C THR A 97 -7.63 -3.10 1.69
N ALA A 98 -7.23 -3.55 0.50
CA ALA A 98 -8.09 -4.36 -0.37
C ALA A 98 -8.43 -5.72 0.23
N PHE A 99 -7.45 -6.47 0.72
CA PHE A 99 -7.69 -7.75 1.40
C PHE A 99 -8.54 -7.58 2.66
N SER A 100 -8.32 -6.51 3.42
CA SER A 100 -9.07 -6.23 4.65
C SER A 100 -10.55 -5.96 4.39
N MET A 101 -10.89 -5.33 3.26
CA MET A 101 -12.27 -5.04 2.88
C MET A 101 -12.88 -6.09 1.93
N LEU A 102 -12.13 -7.11 1.54
CA LEU A 102 -12.56 -8.08 0.55
C LEU A 102 -13.92 -8.75 0.85
N PRO A 103 -14.22 -9.17 2.10
CA PRO A 103 -15.55 -9.73 2.42
C PRO A 103 -16.70 -8.73 2.17
N MET A 104 -16.53 -7.48 2.60
CA MET A 104 -17.52 -6.42 2.40
C MET A 104 -17.69 -6.08 0.92
N LEU A 105 -16.57 -6.01 0.18
CA LEU A 105 -16.59 -5.75 -1.26
C LEU A 105 -17.36 -6.84 -2.01
N ILE A 106 -17.12 -8.11 -1.70
CA ILE A 106 -17.84 -9.23 -2.31
C ILE A 106 -19.33 -9.11 -2.02
N PHE A 107 -19.71 -8.87 -0.76
CA PHE A 107 -21.10 -8.74 -0.36
C PHE A 107 -21.83 -7.61 -1.10
N ILE A 108 -21.19 -6.43 -1.23
CA ILE A 108 -21.79 -5.30 -1.94
C ILE A 108 -21.91 -5.59 -3.44
N LYS A 109 -20.94 -6.29 -4.03
CA LYS A 109 -21.00 -6.66 -5.46
C LYS A 109 -22.14 -7.62 -5.82
N LEU A 110 -22.76 -8.29 -4.86
CA LEU A 110 -23.97 -9.08 -5.08
C LEU A 110 -25.20 -8.19 -5.35
N THR A 111 -25.17 -6.95 -4.88
CA THR A 111 -26.31 -6.02 -4.97
C THR A 111 -26.06 -4.81 -5.86
N LYS A 112 -24.80 -4.45 -6.10
CA LYS A 112 -24.40 -3.27 -6.87
C LYS A 112 -23.14 -3.55 -7.69
N ASN A 113 -23.13 -3.06 -8.94
CA ASN A 113 -21.93 -3.10 -9.79
C ASN A 113 -20.94 -2.00 -9.40
N ILE A 114 -20.12 -2.26 -8.37
CA ILE A 114 -19.07 -1.36 -7.92
C ILE A 114 -17.73 -1.75 -8.56
N GLN A 115 -17.00 -0.78 -9.08
CA GLN A 115 -15.67 -1.00 -9.66
C GLN A 115 -14.60 -0.80 -8.60
N SER A 116 -13.63 -1.70 -8.52
CA SER A 116 -12.55 -1.60 -7.56
C SER A 116 -11.17 -1.67 -8.22
N HIS A 117 -10.31 -0.75 -7.83
CA HIS A 117 -8.94 -0.61 -8.30
C HIS A 117 -8.01 -0.80 -7.12
N VAL A 118 -6.94 -1.59 -7.27
CA VAL A 118 -6.06 -1.94 -6.18
C VAL A 118 -4.61 -1.68 -6.55
N PHE A 119 -3.94 -0.82 -5.81
CA PHE A 119 -2.50 -0.67 -5.91
C PHE A 119 -1.79 -1.87 -5.26
N ILE A 120 -0.84 -2.44 -5.96
CA ILE A 120 -0.08 -3.63 -5.55
C ILE A 120 1.38 -3.24 -5.34
N MET A 121 1.90 -3.57 -4.15
CA MET A 121 3.26 -3.26 -3.73
C MET A 121 3.83 -4.42 -2.91
N GLY A 122 4.65 -5.27 -3.54
CA GLY A 122 5.32 -6.39 -2.88
C GLY A 122 4.41 -7.59 -2.54
N LEU A 123 3.27 -7.75 -3.22
CA LEU A 123 2.38 -8.90 -3.01
C LEU A 123 3.03 -10.22 -3.39
N PHE A 124 3.86 -10.24 -4.44
CA PHE A 124 4.48 -11.44 -4.98
C PHE A 124 5.94 -11.63 -4.59
N GLY A 125 6.55 -10.68 -3.89
CA GLY A 125 7.97 -10.73 -3.50
C GLY A 125 8.30 -11.75 -2.40
N LYS A 126 7.28 -12.30 -1.71
CA LYS A 126 7.49 -13.20 -0.57
C LYS A 126 7.40 -14.65 -0.98
N THR A 127 8.48 -15.40 -0.73
CA THR A 127 8.50 -16.87 -0.86
C THR A 127 7.85 -17.51 0.37
N MET A 128 7.05 -18.56 0.14
CA MET A 128 6.31 -19.24 1.21
C MET A 128 6.96 -20.58 1.55
N LYS A 129 7.37 -20.72 2.82
CA LYS A 129 8.00 -21.95 3.32
C LYS A 129 6.99 -23.12 3.43
N TYR A 130 5.72 -22.83 3.73
CA TYR A 130 4.70 -23.86 4.02
C TYR A 130 3.66 -23.95 2.90
N ARG A 131 3.43 -25.15 2.36
CA ARG A 131 2.47 -25.42 1.26
C ARG A 131 1.04 -25.00 1.61
N ILE A 132 0.59 -25.20 2.85
CA ILE A 132 -0.75 -24.85 3.30
C ILE A 132 -0.99 -23.34 3.28
N LYS A 133 -0.02 -22.56 3.73
CA LYS A 133 -0.08 -21.08 3.68
C LYS A 133 -0.12 -20.59 2.23
N HIS A 134 0.68 -21.20 1.37
CA HIS A 134 0.67 -20.90 -0.06
C HIS A 134 -0.71 -21.15 -0.67
N PHE A 135 -1.36 -22.26 -0.34
CA PHE A 135 -2.70 -22.59 -0.83
C PHE A 135 -3.75 -21.53 -0.42
N PHE A 136 -3.84 -21.18 0.87
CA PHE A 136 -4.77 -20.15 1.33
C PHE A 136 -4.46 -18.79 0.72
N ARG A 137 -3.19 -18.40 0.67
CA ARG A 137 -2.75 -17.16 0.02
C ARG A 137 -3.20 -17.08 -1.44
N GLU A 138 -3.02 -18.13 -2.21
CA GLU A 138 -3.44 -18.22 -3.61
C GLU A 138 -4.96 -18.09 -3.78
N ILE A 139 -5.75 -18.67 -2.87
CA ILE A 139 -7.20 -18.49 -2.87
C ILE A 139 -7.57 -17.03 -2.72
N PHE A 140 -7.04 -16.35 -1.70
CA PHE A 140 -7.31 -14.92 -1.46
C PHE A 140 -6.86 -14.04 -2.63
N ILE A 141 -5.68 -14.29 -3.20
CA ILE A 141 -5.18 -13.56 -4.36
C ILE A 141 -6.12 -13.74 -5.57
N LYS A 142 -6.56 -14.97 -5.85
CA LYS A 142 -7.50 -15.23 -6.95
C LYS A 142 -8.86 -14.56 -6.73
N ILE A 143 -9.35 -14.53 -5.49
CA ILE A 143 -10.59 -13.82 -5.14
C ILE A 143 -10.39 -12.31 -5.36
N LEU A 144 -9.28 -11.73 -4.91
CA LEU A 144 -8.97 -10.32 -5.13
C LEU A 144 -8.92 -9.98 -6.63
N ILE A 145 -8.20 -10.78 -7.44
CA ILE A 145 -8.12 -10.59 -8.90
C ILE A 145 -9.50 -10.62 -9.55
N ARG A 146 -10.34 -11.58 -9.16
CA ARG A 146 -11.70 -11.71 -9.71
C ARG A 146 -12.58 -10.53 -9.30
N SER A 147 -12.48 -10.11 -8.05
CA SER A 147 -13.30 -9.02 -7.48
C SER A 147 -12.84 -7.63 -7.91
N SER A 148 -11.63 -7.46 -8.43
CA SER A 148 -11.12 -6.17 -8.87
C SER A 148 -11.36 -5.95 -10.36
N LYS A 149 -11.56 -4.66 -10.76
CA LYS A 149 -11.53 -4.24 -12.16
C LYS A 149 -10.08 -4.15 -12.61
N ASN A 150 -9.24 -3.45 -11.84
CA ASN A 150 -7.83 -3.32 -12.14
C ASN A 150 -6.97 -3.60 -10.90
N LEU A 151 -5.83 -4.27 -11.12
CA LEU A 151 -4.71 -4.34 -10.19
C LEU A 151 -3.57 -3.50 -10.79
N ILE A 152 -3.16 -2.47 -10.07
CA ILE A 152 -2.19 -1.47 -10.52
C ILE A 152 -0.86 -1.77 -9.83
N PHE A 153 0.12 -2.16 -10.62
CA PHE A 153 1.47 -2.52 -10.15
C PHE A 153 2.40 -1.33 -10.29
N LEU A 154 3.10 -0.99 -9.22
CA LEU A 154 4.07 0.11 -9.21
C LEU A 154 5.47 -0.32 -9.65
N GLY A 155 5.78 -1.62 -9.55
CA GLY A 155 7.03 -2.23 -9.97
C GLY A 155 6.89 -3.08 -11.23
N LEU A 156 7.76 -2.85 -12.23
CA LEU A 156 7.71 -3.59 -13.50
C LEU A 156 7.91 -5.10 -13.30
N GLY A 157 8.86 -5.51 -12.44
CA GLY A 157 9.13 -6.93 -12.18
C GLY A 157 7.92 -7.65 -11.57
N GLU A 158 7.21 -7.01 -10.63
CA GLU A 158 6.02 -7.58 -10.03
C GLU A 158 4.86 -7.67 -11.02
N TYR A 159 4.68 -6.66 -11.88
CA TYR A 159 3.72 -6.69 -12.98
C TYR A 159 3.99 -7.86 -13.94
N GLN A 160 5.23 -8.01 -14.41
CA GLN A 160 5.61 -9.10 -15.32
C GLN A 160 5.39 -10.47 -14.67
N PHE A 161 5.74 -10.63 -13.41
CA PHE A 161 5.48 -11.85 -12.65
C PHE A 161 3.98 -12.17 -12.58
N ALA A 162 3.13 -11.17 -12.28
CA ALA A 162 1.68 -11.35 -12.22
C ALA A 162 1.08 -11.76 -13.57
N VAL A 163 1.49 -11.12 -14.66
CA VAL A 163 1.07 -11.47 -16.03
C VAL A 163 1.45 -12.91 -16.38
N LYS A 164 2.67 -13.32 -16.05
CA LYS A 164 3.15 -14.69 -16.26
C LYS A 164 2.38 -15.72 -15.43
N LYS A 165 2.11 -15.40 -14.16
CA LYS A 165 1.46 -16.32 -13.22
C LYS A 165 -0.06 -16.44 -13.45
N TYR A 166 -0.72 -15.36 -13.88
CA TYR A 166 -2.18 -15.32 -14.08
C TYR A 166 -2.56 -14.83 -15.50
N PRO A 167 -2.13 -15.51 -16.56
CA PRO A 167 -2.26 -15.01 -17.95
C PRO A 167 -3.73 -14.78 -18.37
N LYS A 168 -4.68 -15.55 -17.80
CA LYS A 168 -6.12 -15.37 -18.05
C LYS A 168 -6.70 -14.06 -17.52
N HIS A 169 -5.95 -13.36 -16.67
CA HIS A 169 -6.38 -12.11 -16.03
C HIS A 169 -5.52 -10.91 -16.42
N LYS A 170 -4.63 -11.06 -17.41
CA LYS A 170 -3.69 -10.01 -17.83
C LYS A 170 -4.35 -8.67 -18.17
N ASN A 171 -5.57 -8.72 -18.68
CA ASN A 171 -6.36 -7.53 -19.03
C ASN A 171 -6.81 -6.69 -17.83
N LYS A 172 -6.69 -7.22 -16.61
CA LYS A 172 -6.95 -6.51 -15.35
C LYS A 172 -5.67 -5.90 -14.75
N PHE A 173 -4.50 -6.26 -15.25
CA PHE A 173 -3.24 -5.82 -14.71
C PHE A 173 -2.77 -4.58 -15.45
N VAL A 174 -2.44 -3.55 -14.69
CA VAL A 174 -1.97 -2.26 -15.20
C VAL A 174 -0.62 -1.99 -14.57
N PHE A 175 0.39 -1.67 -15.38
CA PHE A 175 1.65 -1.15 -14.91
C PHE A 175 1.58 0.38 -14.88
N LEU A 176 1.76 0.95 -13.69
CA LEU A 176 1.88 2.39 -13.47
C LEU A 176 3.14 2.62 -12.63
N PRO A 177 4.22 3.15 -13.19
CA PRO A 177 5.46 3.37 -12.45
C PRO A 177 5.21 4.23 -11.21
N PHE A 178 5.86 3.87 -10.10
CA PHE A 178 5.85 4.75 -8.93
C PHE A 178 6.51 6.08 -9.31
N SER A 179 5.83 7.17 -9.04
CA SER A 179 6.31 8.53 -9.29
C SER A 179 6.39 9.30 -7.98
N ILE A 180 7.26 10.29 -7.94
CA ILE A 180 7.50 11.12 -6.76
C ILE A 180 7.07 12.57 -7.04
N ASP A 181 6.73 13.30 -5.99
CA ASP A 181 6.44 14.73 -6.05
C ASP A 181 7.77 15.51 -6.11
N THR A 182 8.23 15.81 -7.31
CA THR A 182 9.50 16.53 -7.53
C THR A 182 9.50 17.97 -7.04
N LYS A 183 8.33 18.55 -6.75
CA LYS A 183 8.23 19.87 -6.12
C LYS A 183 8.49 19.79 -4.62
N PHE A 184 8.00 18.76 -3.97
CA PHE A 184 8.23 18.51 -2.55
C PHE A 184 9.67 18.04 -2.30
N TRP A 185 10.16 17.11 -3.12
CA TRP A 185 11.51 16.53 -3.03
C TRP A 185 12.53 17.33 -3.87
N SER A 186 12.41 18.66 -3.91
CA SER A 186 13.41 19.49 -4.58
C SER A 186 14.66 19.60 -3.72
N SER A 187 15.84 19.61 -4.36
CA SER A 187 17.08 19.96 -3.67
C SER A 187 17.03 21.44 -3.26
N SER A 188 17.45 21.75 -2.03
CA SER A 188 17.79 23.13 -1.68
C SER A 188 18.95 23.60 -2.57
N GLU A 189 18.96 24.86 -2.96
CA GLU A 189 20.07 25.47 -3.76
C GLU A 189 21.42 25.47 -3.01
N LEU A 190 21.42 25.14 -1.72
CA LEU A 190 22.63 24.97 -0.93
C LEU A 190 23.38 23.72 -1.41
N LYS A 191 24.39 23.91 -2.22
CA LYS A 191 25.43 22.90 -2.45
C LYS A 191 26.16 22.67 -1.14
N VAL A 192 25.72 21.72 -0.37
CA VAL A 192 26.46 21.25 0.80
C VAL A 192 27.44 20.21 0.29
N GLU A 193 28.69 20.62 0.09
CA GLU A 193 29.79 19.68 -0.06
C GLU A 193 30.04 19.05 1.32
N ASN A 194 29.45 17.91 1.55
CA ASN A 194 29.74 17.13 2.74
C ASN A 194 29.80 15.63 2.36
N ASN A 195 30.68 14.94 3.08
CA ASN A 195 30.84 13.50 2.94
C ASN A 195 29.80 12.74 3.80
N ASN A 196 28.59 13.29 4.01
CA ASN A 196 27.58 12.69 4.84
C ASN A 196 26.62 11.83 4.00
N ILE A 197 26.44 10.57 4.40
CA ILE A 197 25.49 9.64 3.82
C ILE A 197 24.41 9.32 4.87
N ALA A 198 23.15 9.62 4.57
CA ALA A 198 22.04 9.29 5.44
C ALA A 198 21.34 8.01 4.98
N PHE A 199 21.20 7.05 5.90
CA PHE A 199 20.38 5.86 5.70
C PHE A 199 19.18 5.93 6.64
N ILE A 200 17.96 5.83 6.06
CA ILE A 200 16.71 5.84 6.82
C ILE A 200 15.89 4.60 6.48
N GLY A 201 15.56 3.77 7.48
CA GLY A 201 14.72 2.61 7.24
C GLY A 201 14.48 1.74 8.46
N ASN A 202 13.20 1.40 8.69
CA ASN A 202 12.72 0.55 9.79
C ASN A 202 11.81 -0.60 9.35
N ASP A 203 11.66 -0.81 8.04
CA ASP A 203 10.70 -1.74 7.48
C ASP A 203 11.12 -3.23 7.58
N GLY A 204 12.37 -3.50 7.98
CA GLY A 204 12.94 -4.85 8.07
C GLY A 204 13.17 -5.53 6.72
N MET A 205 13.06 -4.78 5.61
CA MET A 205 13.31 -5.25 4.24
C MET A 205 14.62 -4.68 3.67
N ARG A 206 15.38 -3.97 4.50
CA ARG A 206 16.66 -3.39 4.13
C ARG A 206 17.79 -4.40 4.34
N ASP A 207 18.79 -4.34 3.50
CA ASP A 207 20.02 -5.11 3.62
C ASP A 207 20.98 -4.41 4.60
N TYR A 208 20.84 -4.74 5.88
CA TYR A 208 21.66 -4.14 6.91
C TYR A 208 23.08 -4.69 6.93
N GLU A 209 23.29 -5.95 6.49
CA GLU A 209 24.62 -6.54 6.35
C GLU A 209 25.43 -5.80 5.30
N PHE A 210 24.82 -5.55 4.13
CA PHE A 210 25.44 -4.72 3.10
C PHE A 210 25.73 -3.29 3.58
N LEU A 211 24.85 -2.69 4.40
CA LEU A 211 25.08 -1.37 4.98
C LEU A 211 26.32 -1.35 5.89
N GLU A 212 26.51 -2.39 6.71
CA GLU A 212 27.71 -2.53 7.56
C GLU A 212 28.98 -2.65 6.72
N GLU A 213 28.96 -3.50 5.68
CA GLU A 213 30.08 -3.62 4.75
C GLU A 213 30.41 -2.28 4.05
N LEU A 214 29.36 -1.52 3.67
CA LEU A 214 29.53 -0.23 3.02
C LEU A 214 30.18 0.81 3.95
N ILE A 215 29.75 0.87 5.23
CA ILE A 215 30.33 1.76 6.23
C ILE A 215 31.81 1.47 6.44
N VAL A 216 32.18 0.20 6.51
CA VAL A 216 33.59 -0.21 6.70
C VAL A 216 34.43 0.08 5.45
N SER A 217 33.86 -0.07 4.25
CA SER A 217 34.60 0.09 2.99
C SER A 217 34.77 1.54 2.56
N LEU A 218 34.01 2.48 3.13
CA LEU A 218 34.03 3.91 2.78
C LEU A 218 34.29 4.80 4.02
N PRO A 219 35.48 4.70 4.64
CA PRO A 219 35.81 5.43 5.87
C PRO A 219 35.92 6.97 5.70
N GLU A 220 36.01 7.44 4.46
CA GLU A 220 36.01 8.87 4.13
C GLU A 220 34.61 9.52 4.19
N TYR A 221 33.56 8.73 4.33
CA TYR A 221 32.19 9.21 4.44
C TYR A 221 31.65 9.09 5.87
N ASN A 222 30.87 10.08 6.29
CA ASN A 222 30.17 10.06 7.57
C ASN A 222 28.77 9.44 7.37
N PHE A 223 28.50 8.32 7.97
CA PHE A 223 27.21 7.64 7.88
C PHE A 223 26.29 8.01 9.05
N SER A 224 25.10 8.52 8.72
CA SER A 224 24.00 8.75 9.68
C SER A 224 22.92 7.70 9.47
N VAL A 225 22.77 6.76 10.40
CA VAL A 225 21.80 5.65 10.28
C VAL A 225 20.62 5.90 11.21
N VAL A 226 19.43 6.12 10.63
CA VAL A 226 18.17 6.26 11.35
C VAL A 226 17.37 4.96 11.22
N SER A 227 17.60 4.03 12.14
CA SER A 227 16.94 2.74 12.20
C SER A 227 16.96 2.17 13.62
N ASN A 228 15.83 1.59 14.06
CA ASN A 228 15.79 0.77 15.28
C ASN A 228 16.10 -0.71 15.01
N LYS A 229 16.44 -1.05 13.77
CA LYS A 229 16.82 -2.40 13.30
C LYS A 229 18.34 -2.55 13.10
N PHE A 230 19.07 -1.46 13.13
CA PHE A 230 20.51 -1.42 12.92
C PHE A 230 21.20 -1.24 14.27
N ASN A 231 21.99 -2.21 14.67
CA ASN A 231 22.88 -2.13 15.83
C ASN A 231 24.31 -2.12 15.28
N SER A 232 24.94 -0.96 15.23
CA SER A 232 26.34 -0.87 14.84
C SER A 232 27.20 -1.62 15.84
N THR A 233 27.99 -2.58 15.37
CA THR A 233 29.08 -3.20 16.13
C THR A 233 30.39 -2.42 15.98
N ALA A 234 30.43 -1.45 15.07
CA ALA A 234 31.57 -0.54 14.91
C ALA A 234 31.47 0.57 15.98
N ASN A 235 32.45 0.61 16.87
CA ASN A 235 32.65 1.75 17.77
C ASN A 235 32.93 2.98 16.90
N THR A 236 32.00 3.93 16.93
CA THR A 236 32.18 5.28 16.40
C THR A 236 33.03 6.11 17.33
#